data_d53c0dc0d5d11c2c5b71efd7208b2b5f
#
_entry.id   d53c0dc0d5d11c2c5b71efd7208b2b5f
#
_cell.length_a   1.000
_cell.length_b   1.000
_cell.length_c   1.000
_cell.angle_alpha   90.00
_cell.angle_beta   90.00
_cell.angle_gamma   90.00
#
_symmetry.space_group_name_H-M   'P 1'
#
loop_
_entity.id
_entity.type
_entity.pdbx_description
1 polymer ?
#
loop_
_entity_poly.entity_id
_entity_poly.type
_entity_poly.pdbx_seq_one_letter_code
_entity_poly.pdbx_strand_id
1 'polypeptide(L)'
;MSSAMTTVVLGSASPSRLQILRSGGIEPQVLVSTADEEELKERFPAGPPLVEHLAAAKAVNVADQVVESYPDIAADALVIGCDSMLLTADGELVGKPLTVANAVAHWQRVRGSSAQLLTGHTLIRLHD
;
A
#
# COMPACT_ATOMS: atom_id res chain seq x y z
N MET A 1 14.74 20.26 25.72
CA MET A 1 14.83 18.89 25.21
C MET A 1 13.79 18.69 24.10
N SER A 2 14.24 18.41 22.94
CA SER A 2 13.29 18.11 21.87
C SER A 2 12.81 16.67 22.03
N SER A 3 11.53 16.46 22.11
CA SER A 3 10.97 15.15 21.94
C SER A 3 11.05 14.83 20.44
N ALA A 4 11.81 13.82 20.10
CA ALA A 4 11.81 13.34 18.73
C ALA A 4 10.40 12.85 18.40
N MET A 5 9.83 13.38 17.33
CA MET A 5 8.55 12.89 16.84
C MET A 5 8.77 11.58 16.10
N THR A 6 7.81 10.67 16.25
CA THR A 6 7.80 9.44 15.48
C THR A 6 7.78 9.79 13.98
N THR A 7 8.69 9.21 13.22
CA THR A 7 8.69 9.37 11.78
C THR A 7 7.66 8.45 11.16
N VAL A 8 6.76 9.00 10.38
CA VAL A 8 5.80 8.20 9.59
C VAL A 8 6.45 7.88 8.25
N VAL A 9 6.52 6.60 7.92
CA VAL A 9 7.06 6.13 6.64
C VAL A 9 5.90 5.56 5.82
N LEU A 10 5.64 6.20 4.68
CA LEU A 10 4.59 5.73 3.76
C LEU A 10 5.21 4.83 2.71
N GLY A 11 4.90 3.55 2.78
CA GLY A 11 5.39 2.53 1.85
C GLY A 11 4.51 2.43 0.61
N SER A 12 4.27 3.55 -0.05
CA SER A 12 3.40 3.60 -1.22
C SER A 12 3.84 4.70 -2.17
N ALA A 13 3.74 4.43 -3.47
CA ALA A 13 3.98 5.42 -4.51
C ALA A 13 2.73 6.25 -4.83
N SER A 14 1.61 6.01 -4.16
CA SER A 14 0.34 6.67 -4.45
C SER A 14 0.34 8.15 -4.05
N PRO A 15 0.19 9.09 -5.00
CA PRO A 15 0.07 10.52 -4.66
C PRO A 15 -1.15 10.81 -3.80
N SER A 16 -2.24 10.07 -3.99
CA SER A 16 -3.48 10.27 -3.23
C SER A 16 -3.28 9.96 -1.75
N ARG A 17 -2.59 8.88 -1.43
CA ARG A 17 -2.31 8.51 -0.04
C ARG A 17 -1.41 9.52 0.65
N LEU A 18 -0.39 10.00 -0.07
CA LEU A 18 0.49 11.06 0.43
C LEU A 18 -0.31 12.33 0.75
N GLN A 19 -1.21 12.71 -0.14
CA GLN A 19 -2.02 13.90 0.03
C GLN A 19 -2.98 13.77 1.21
N ILE A 20 -3.56 12.59 1.42
CA ILE A 20 -4.42 12.32 2.58
C ILE A 20 -3.66 12.55 3.89
N LEU A 21 -2.46 12.00 4.00
CA LEU A 21 -1.64 12.19 5.20
C LEU A 21 -1.27 13.66 5.42
N ARG A 22 -0.88 14.35 4.36
CA ARG A 22 -0.57 15.79 4.42
C ARG A 22 -1.77 16.61 4.84
N SER A 23 -2.95 16.26 4.36
CA SER A 23 -4.20 16.95 4.75
C SER A 23 -4.50 16.79 6.23
N GLY A 24 -4.06 15.71 6.84
CA GLY A 24 -4.19 15.46 8.28
C GLY A 24 -3.06 16.05 9.12
N GLY A 25 -2.13 16.80 8.50
CA GLY A 25 -1.01 17.39 9.23
C GLY A 25 0.20 16.48 9.37
N ILE A 26 0.24 15.37 8.65
CA ILE A 26 1.35 14.41 8.68
C ILE A 26 2.19 14.56 7.44
N GLU A 27 3.50 14.81 7.61
CA GLU A 27 4.44 14.82 6.50
C GLU A 27 5.29 13.54 6.56
N PRO A 28 4.94 12.50 5.79
CA PRO A 28 5.66 11.24 5.85
C PRO A 28 6.94 11.25 5.03
N GLN A 29 7.85 10.34 5.36
CA GLN A 29 8.90 9.93 4.45
C GLN A 29 8.30 8.89 3.51
N VAL A 30 8.49 9.06 2.21
CA VAL A 30 7.99 8.09 1.22
C VAL A 30 9.10 7.11 0.85
N LEU A 31 8.81 5.82 0.98
CA LEU A 31 9.75 4.76 0.65
C LEU A 31 8.98 3.62 -0.02
N VAL A 32 9.21 3.45 -1.31
CA VAL A 32 8.42 2.51 -2.12
C VAL A 32 8.89 1.07 -1.86
N SER A 33 7.91 0.17 -1.71
CA SER A 33 8.17 -1.26 -1.57
C SER A 33 8.82 -1.84 -2.83
N THR A 34 9.76 -2.76 -2.62
CA THR A 34 10.38 -3.55 -3.69
C THR A 34 9.86 -4.98 -3.71
N ALA A 35 8.81 -5.28 -2.96
CA ALA A 35 8.20 -6.60 -2.96
C ALA A 35 7.65 -6.98 -4.34
N ASP A 36 7.84 -8.24 -4.73
CA ASP A 36 7.32 -8.76 -5.99
C ASP A 36 5.83 -9.08 -5.84
N GLU A 37 4.99 -8.18 -6.33
CA GLU A 37 3.53 -8.31 -6.20
C GLU A 37 3.00 -9.51 -6.99
N GLU A 38 3.58 -9.82 -8.14
CA GLU A 38 3.12 -10.95 -8.94
C GLU A 38 3.38 -12.28 -8.23
N GLU A 39 4.56 -12.44 -7.61
CA GLU A 39 4.86 -13.61 -6.79
C GLU A 39 3.89 -13.72 -5.62
N LEU A 40 3.58 -12.61 -4.96
CA LEU A 40 2.66 -12.59 -3.83
C LEU A 40 1.26 -13.01 -4.26
N LYS A 41 0.80 -12.55 -5.42
CA LYS A 41 -0.50 -12.93 -5.97
C LYS A 41 -0.57 -14.42 -6.29
N GLU A 42 0.54 -15.02 -6.68
CA GLU A 42 0.61 -16.46 -6.92
C GLU A 42 0.60 -17.25 -5.60
N ARG A 43 1.24 -16.70 -4.55
CA ARG A 43 1.37 -17.37 -3.25
C ARG A 43 0.08 -17.37 -2.46
N PHE A 44 -0.70 -16.30 -2.54
CA PHE A 44 -1.92 -16.15 -1.75
C PHE A 44 -3.16 -16.38 -2.61
N PRO A 45 -4.23 -16.97 -2.02
CA PRO A 45 -5.47 -17.19 -2.77
C PRO A 45 -6.06 -15.89 -3.29
N ALA A 46 -6.60 -15.94 -4.51
CA ALA A 46 -7.38 -14.83 -5.05
C ALA A 46 -8.64 -14.62 -4.20
N GLY A 47 -9.00 -13.35 -4.00
CA GLY A 47 -10.17 -12.99 -3.20
C GLY A 47 -9.90 -11.76 -2.36
N PRO A 48 -10.92 -11.22 -1.66
CA PRO A 48 -10.77 -9.99 -0.89
C PRO A 48 -9.61 -9.96 0.12
N PRO A 49 -9.27 -11.06 0.83
CA PRO A 49 -8.13 -11.06 1.74
C PRO A 49 -6.77 -10.81 1.09
N LEU A 50 -6.65 -11.00 -0.23
CA LEU A 50 -5.40 -10.74 -0.94
C LEU A 50 -4.91 -9.32 -0.74
N VAL A 51 -5.82 -8.35 -0.68
CA VAL A 51 -5.49 -6.94 -0.48
C VAL A 51 -4.74 -6.74 0.85
N GLU A 52 -5.18 -7.42 1.90
CA GLU A 52 -4.52 -7.36 3.21
C GLU A 52 -3.14 -8.03 3.18
N HIS A 53 -3.02 -9.16 2.50
CA HIS A 53 -1.74 -9.85 2.35
C HIS A 53 -0.72 -8.99 1.59
N LEU A 54 -1.16 -8.31 0.54
CA LEU A 54 -0.29 -7.41 -0.22
C LEU A 54 0.12 -6.20 0.63
N ALA A 55 -0.81 -5.61 1.36
CA ALA A 55 -0.51 -4.49 2.26
C ALA A 55 0.52 -4.89 3.32
N ALA A 56 0.35 -6.07 3.93
CA ALA A 56 1.27 -6.58 4.95
C ALA A 56 2.67 -6.83 4.36
N ALA A 57 2.74 -7.44 3.19
CA ALA A 57 4.03 -7.71 2.53
C ALA A 57 4.77 -6.42 2.17
N LYS A 58 4.05 -5.42 1.70
CA LYS A 58 4.63 -4.11 1.42
C LYS A 58 5.15 -3.43 2.68
N ALA A 59 4.38 -3.48 3.76
CA ALA A 59 4.80 -2.90 5.03
C ALA A 59 6.06 -3.57 5.58
N VAL A 60 6.12 -4.91 5.54
CA VAL A 60 7.30 -5.66 5.99
C VAL A 60 8.52 -5.32 5.14
N ASN A 61 8.36 -5.29 3.83
CA ASN A 61 9.46 -4.94 2.92
C ASN A 61 10.02 -3.54 3.24
N VAL A 62 9.13 -2.56 3.40
CA VAL A 62 9.55 -1.19 3.69
C VAL A 62 10.18 -1.09 5.08
N ALA A 63 9.63 -1.78 6.08
CA ALA A 63 10.20 -1.81 7.41
C ALA A 63 11.64 -2.39 7.38
N ASP A 64 11.87 -3.46 6.61
CA ASP A 64 13.20 -4.03 6.44
C ASP A 64 14.16 -3.04 5.79
N GLN A 65 13.72 -2.29 4.78
CA GLN A 65 14.53 -1.24 4.16
C GLN A 65 14.91 -0.15 5.18
N VAL A 66 13.96 0.25 6.02
CA VAL A 66 14.21 1.27 7.05
C VAL A 66 15.26 0.79 8.05
N VAL A 67 15.11 -0.44 8.53
CA VAL A 67 16.06 -1.03 9.48
C VAL A 67 17.47 -1.14 8.89
N GLU A 68 17.58 -1.55 7.63
CA GLU A 68 18.87 -1.73 6.98
C GLU A 68 19.56 -0.43 6.60
N SER A 69 18.80 0.53 6.08
CA SER A 69 19.36 1.71 5.41
C SER A 69 19.17 3.01 6.16
N TYR A 70 18.22 3.06 7.10
CA TYR A 70 17.86 4.29 7.81
C TYR A 70 17.72 4.04 9.31
N PRO A 71 18.81 3.63 9.99
CA PRO A 71 18.72 3.26 11.41
C PRO A 71 18.24 4.38 12.32
N ASP A 72 18.50 5.63 11.98
CA ASP A 72 18.00 6.77 12.76
C ASP A 72 16.46 6.86 12.70
N ILE A 73 15.88 6.54 11.56
CA ILE A 73 14.44 6.48 11.39
C ILE A 73 13.88 5.25 12.12
N ALA A 74 14.57 4.11 12.01
CA ALA A 74 14.14 2.87 12.63
C ALA A 74 14.05 2.94 14.15
N ALA A 75 14.75 3.87 14.77
CA ALA A 75 14.72 4.05 16.23
C ALA A 75 13.33 4.49 16.72
N ASP A 76 12.55 5.17 15.89
CA ASP A 76 11.19 5.60 16.24
C ASP A 76 10.40 5.89 14.97
N ALA A 77 9.76 4.88 14.43
CA ALA A 77 9.01 5.02 13.18
C ALA A 77 7.72 4.24 13.19
N LEU A 78 6.79 4.71 12.37
CA LEU A 78 5.56 4.00 12.05
C LEU A 78 5.54 3.80 10.53
N VAL A 79 5.62 2.55 10.11
CA VAL A 79 5.60 2.20 8.68
C VAL A 79 4.17 1.85 8.28
N ILE A 80 3.70 2.45 7.21
CA ILE A 80 2.37 2.20 6.66
C ILE A 80 2.51 1.51 5.31
N GLY A 81 1.98 0.30 5.21
CA GLY A 81 1.83 -0.41 3.93
C GLY A 81 0.37 -0.39 3.53
N CYS A 82 0.12 -0.16 2.26
CA CYS A 82 -1.23 -0.09 1.70
C CYS A 82 -1.30 -0.81 0.37
N ASP A 83 -2.47 -1.38 0.11
CA ASP A 83 -2.80 -1.87 -1.21
C ASP A 83 -4.27 -1.65 -1.49
N SER A 84 -4.63 -1.45 -2.75
CA SER A 84 -6.02 -1.29 -3.17
C SER A 84 -6.27 -2.10 -4.43
N MET A 85 -7.42 -2.76 -4.48
CA MET A 85 -7.87 -3.49 -5.65
C MET A 85 -9.36 -3.29 -5.85
N LEU A 86 -9.81 -3.32 -7.09
CA LEU A 86 -11.22 -3.20 -7.42
C LEU A 86 -11.83 -4.60 -7.49
N LEU A 87 -12.89 -4.81 -6.69
CA LEU A 87 -13.66 -6.05 -6.73
C LEU A 87 -14.87 -5.81 -7.65
N THR A 88 -14.88 -6.49 -8.78
CA THR A 88 -15.96 -6.37 -9.75
C THR A 88 -17.21 -7.14 -9.32
N ALA A 89 -18.35 -6.85 -9.96
CA ALA A 89 -19.62 -7.50 -9.63
C ALA A 89 -19.57 -9.01 -9.82
N ASP A 90 -18.73 -9.50 -10.72
CA ASP A 90 -18.55 -10.94 -10.96
C ASP A 90 -17.51 -11.60 -10.04
N GLY A 91 -17.00 -10.85 -9.05
CA GLY A 91 -16.12 -11.40 -8.03
C GLY A 91 -14.64 -11.39 -8.38
N GLU A 92 -14.23 -10.71 -9.44
CA GLU A 92 -12.83 -10.62 -9.83
C GLU A 92 -12.13 -9.43 -9.17
N LEU A 93 -10.92 -9.63 -8.68
CA LEU A 93 -10.06 -8.56 -8.18
C LEU A 93 -9.19 -8.02 -9.30
N VAL A 94 -9.22 -6.70 -9.49
CA VAL A 94 -8.47 -6.01 -10.54
C VAL A 94 -7.56 -4.98 -9.91
N GLY A 95 -6.28 -5.02 -10.25
CA GLY A 95 -5.30 -4.03 -9.81
C GLY A 95 -5.25 -2.82 -10.74
N LYS A 96 -4.18 -2.04 -10.63
CA LYS A 96 -3.97 -0.87 -11.50
C LYS A 96 -3.90 -1.31 -12.95
N PRO A 97 -4.54 -0.55 -13.87
CA PRO A 97 -4.58 -0.94 -15.28
C PRO A 97 -3.22 -0.92 -15.99
N LEU A 98 -2.27 -0.08 -15.56
CA LEU A 98 -0.91 0.07 -16.08
C LEU A 98 -0.82 0.61 -17.51
N THR A 99 -1.82 0.41 -18.35
CA THR A 99 -1.87 0.94 -19.72
C THR A 99 -3.24 1.56 -19.97
N VAL A 100 -3.30 2.48 -20.95
CA VAL A 100 -4.57 3.10 -21.37
C VAL A 100 -5.54 2.03 -21.90
N ALA A 101 -5.03 1.07 -22.68
CA ALA A 101 -5.87 0.00 -23.21
C ALA A 101 -6.50 -0.83 -22.09
N ASN A 102 -5.73 -1.17 -21.06
CA ASN A 102 -6.25 -1.89 -19.89
C ASN A 102 -7.26 -1.06 -19.09
N ALA A 103 -7.01 0.24 -18.96
CA ALA A 103 -7.95 1.13 -18.28
C ALA A 103 -9.30 1.18 -18.99
N VAL A 104 -9.28 1.29 -20.32
CA VAL A 104 -10.50 1.26 -21.14
C VAL A 104 -11.22 -0.08 -20.99
N ALA A 105 -10.48 -1.19 -21.06
CA ALA A 105 -11.05 -2.53 -20.90
C ALA A 105 -11.71 -2.69 -19.51
N HIS A 106 -11.04 -2.24 -18.45
CA HIS A 106 -11.60 -2.28 -17.09
C HIS A 106 -12.88 -1.45 -17.00
N TRP A 107 -12.86 -0.24 -17.55
CA TRP A 107 -14.03 0.63 -17.55
C TRP A 107 -15.22 0.01 -18.29
N GLN A 108 -14.98 -0.53 -19.47
CA GLN A 108 -16.01 -1.19 -20.26
C GLN A 108 -16.60 -2.38 -19.52
N ARG A 109 -15.79 -3.08 -18.75
CA ARG A 109 -16.20 -4.25 -17.99
C ARG A 109 -17.08 -3.88 -16.78
N VAL A 110 -16.79 -2.77 -16.09
CA VAL A 110 -17.51 -2.41 -14.86
C VAL A 110 -18.64 -1.41 -15.10
N ARG A 111 -18.66 -0.72 -16.24
CA ARG A 111 -19.70 0.26 -16.50
C ARG A 111 -21.08 -0.40 -16.53
N GLY A 112 -22.06 0.29 -15.97
CA GLY A 112 -23.42 -0.25 -15.84
C GLY A 112 -23.58 -1.29 -14.75
N SER A 113 -22.55 -1.54 -13.95
CA SER A 113 -22.61 -2.46 -12.81
C SER A 113 -21.98 -1.81 -11.59
N SER A 114 -22.03 -2.51 -10.46
CA SER A 114 -21.39 -2.07 -9.22
C SER A 114 -20.03 -2.71 -9.05
N ALA A 115 -19.11 -2.00 -8.41
CA ALA A 115 -17.82 -2.53 -8.01
C ALA A 115 -17.45 -1.96 -6.63
N GLN A 116 -16.55 -2.64 -5.93
CA GLN A 116 -16.07 -2.21 -4.63
C GLN A 116 -14.57 -1.95 -4.71
N LEU A 117 -14.15 -0.80 -4.19
CA LEU A 117 -12.72 -0.54 -4.01
C LEU A 117 -12.33 -1.05 -2.63
N LEU A 118 -11.49 -2.08 -2.60
CA LEU A 118 -10.98 -2.65 -1.36
C LEU A 118 -9.61 -2.06 -1.08
N THR A 119 -9.38 -1.62 0.15
CA THR A 119 -8.08 -1.13 0.57
C THR A 119 -7.63 -1.84 1.83
N GLY A 120 -6.42 -2.38 1.80
CA GLY A 120 -5.79 -2.97 2.97
C GLY A 120 -4.73 -2.02 3.52
N HIS A 121 -4.61 -1.98 4.84
CA HIS A 121 -3.60 -1.20 5.54
C HIS A 121 -2.87 -2.09 6.53
N THR A 122 -1.56 -1.93 6.62
CA THR A 122 -0.75 -2.58 7.64
C THR A 122 0.15 -1.52 8.27
N LEU A 123 0.15 -1.47 9.59
CA LEU A 123 0.97 -0.54 10.35
C LEU A 123 2.01 -1.34 11.11
N ILE A 124 3.28 -0.97 10.97
CA ILE A 124 4.38 -1.59 11.72
C ILE A 124 5.09 -0.52 12.53
N ARG A 125 5.13 -0.72 13.85
CA ARG A 125 5.83 0.18 14.74
C ARG A 125 7.28 -0.28 14.91
N LEU A 126 8.21 0.59 14.60
CA LEU A 126 9.63 0.38 14.82
C LEU A 126 10.13 1.24 15.97
N HIS A 127 10.89 0.64 16.87
CA HIS A 127 11.49 1.35 18.00
C HIS A 127 12.71 0.58 18.52
N ASP A 128 13.51 1.25 19.32
CA ASP A 128 14.62 0.61 20.02
C ASP A 128 14.14 -0.28 21.17
#